data_714d7b9e66ed9b9f48ad180799138dee
#
_entry.id   714d7b9e66ed9b9f48ad180799138dee
#
_cell.length_a   1.000
_cell.length_b   1.000
_cell.length_c   1.000
_cell.angle_alpha   90.00
_cell.angle_beta   90.00
_cell.angle_gamma   90.00
#
_symmetry.space_group_name_H-M   'P 1'
#
loop_
_entity.id
_entity.type
_entity.pdbx_description
1 polymer ?
#
loop_
_entity_poly.entity_id
_entity_poly.type
_entity_poly.pdbx_seq_one_letter_code
_entity_poly.pdbx_strand_id
1 'polypeptide(L)'
;PPRPTPLFHFHGLMDKNAPFEGGNGCGPGDTSALLPVPDVIADWHTMFGCQEGEEVTLLETAEARCTSKAGCEDDVQLCVFPDGIHSWPGSAEKESPIRECRGGEHVSSFSATEAIWEFFSGHELEVSTP
;
A
#
# COMPACT_ATOMS: atom_id res chain seq x y z
N PRO A 1 -7.96 18.40 -17.39
CA PRO A 1 -7.79 17.04 -16.89
C PRO A 1 -7.83 17.04 -15.36
N PRO A 2 -8.33 15.95 -14.74
CA PRO A 2 -8.27 15.85 -13.31
C PRO A 2 -6.79 15.93 -12.88
N ARG A 3 -6.55 16.65 -11.79
CA ARG A 3 -5.21 16.81 -11.24
C ARG A 3 -4.73 15.44 -10.71
N PRO A 4 -3.47 15.05 -10.96
CA PRO A 4 -2.90 13.87 -10.31
C PRO A 4 -3.04 13.96 -8.78
N THR A 5 -3.36 12.86 -8.15
CA THR A 5 -3.50 12.77 -6.69
C THR A 5 -2.47 11.77 -6.19
N PRO A 6 -1.59 12.16 -5.25
CA PRO A 6 -0.58 11.25 -4.75
C PRO A 6 -1.20 10.01 -4.11
N LEU A 7 -0.55 8.88 -4.29
CA LEU A 7 -0.97 7.59 -3.74
C LEU A 7 0.08 7.04 -2.77
N PHE A 8 -0.36 6.62 -1.59
CA PHE A 8 0.46 5.86 -0.67
C PHE A 8 -0.29 4.59 -0.25
N HIS A 9 0.22 3.43 -0.65
CA HIS A 9 -0.39 2.13 -0.39
C HIS A 9 0.45 1.30 0.58
N PHE A 10 -0.22 0.67 1.56
CA PHE A 10 0.38 -0.26 2.52
C PHE A 10 -0.22 -1.64 2.34
N HIS A 11 0.60 -2.70 2.32
CA HIS A 11 0.08 -4.05 2.17
C HIS A 11 0.97 -5.10 2.84
N GLY A 12 0.36 -5.98 3.60
CA GLY A 12 1.03 -7.16 4.14
C GLY A 12 1.07 -8.30 3.13
N LEU A 13 2.23 -8.93 2.94
CA LEU A 13 2.35 -10.07 2.00
C LEU A 13 1.65 -11.34 2.51
N MET A 14 1.38 -11.42 3.83
CA MET A 14 0.63 -12.50 4.46
C MET A 14 -0.86 -12.17 4.65
N ASP A 15 -1.32 -11.08 4.01
CA ASP A 15 -2.74 -10.69 4.03
C ASP A 15 -3.59 -11.71 3.28
N LYS A 16 -4.42 -12.44 4.02
CA LYS A 16 -5.34 -13.43 3.45
C LYS A 16 -6.74 -12.85 3.18
N ASN A 17 -7.07 -11.72 3.78
CA ASN A 17 -8.35 -11.05 3.53
C ASN A 17 -8.36 -10.37 2.16
N ALA A 18 -7.25 -9.70 1.85
CA ALA A 18 -7.00 -9.10 0.54
C ALA A 18 -5.61 -9.56 0.05
N PRO A 19 -5.50 -10.72 -0.60
CA PRO A 19 -4.21 -11.26 -1.01
C PRO A 19 -3.43 -10.30 -1.89
N PHE A 20 -2.14 -10.12 -1.59
CA PHE A 20 -1.26 -9.23 -2.35
C PHE A 20 -1.20 -9.60 -3.84
N GLU A 21 -1.22 -10.90 -4.13
CA GLU A 21 -1.24 -11.45 -5.50
C GLU A 21 -2.65 -11.50 -6.12
N GLY A 22 -3.64 -10.91 -5.46
CA GLY A 22 -5.01 -10.91 -5.93
C GLY A 22 -5.77 -12.21 -5.65
N GLY A 23 -6.96 -12.31 -6.21
CA GLY A 23 -7.85 -13.44 -6.03
C GLY A 23 -8.88 -13.22 -4.93
N ASN A 24 -9.43 -14.30 -4.40
CA ASN A 24 -10.46 -14.22 -3.36
C ASN A 24 -9.83 -14.09 -1.97
N GLY A 25 -10.53 -13.43 -1.08
CA GLY A 25 -10.20 -13.40 0.34
C GLY A 25 -10.44 -14.75 1.02
N CYS A 26 -10.05 -14.83 2.28
CA CYS A 26 -10.09 -16.05 3.09
C CYS A 26 -11.45 -16.35 3.75
N GLY A 27 -12.41 -15.43 3.65
CA GLY A 27 -13.74 -15.63 4.24
C GLY A 27 -14.50 -16.77 3.58
N PRO A 28 -15.33 -17.51 4.33
CA PRO A 28 -16.19 -18.55 3.76
C PRO A 28 -17.08 -17.99 2.65
N GLY A 29 -16.95 -18.55 1.43
CA GLY A 29 -17.72 -18.11 0.26
C GLY A 29 -17.29 -16.77 -0.34
N ASP A 30 -16.11 -16.25 0.02
CA ASP A 30 -15.56 -15.04 -0.58
C ASP A 30 -15.35 -15.19 -2.08
N THR A 31 -15.89 -14.27 -2.85
CA THR A 31 -15.80 -14.21 -4.32
C THR A 31 -15.34 -12.84 -4.80
N SER A 32 -14.57 -12.12 -3.98
CA SER A 32 -14.17 -10.73 -4.23
C SER A 32 -13.35 -10.54 -5.52
N ALA A 33 -12.60 -11.56 -5.95
CA ALA A 33 -11.80 -11.54 -7.19
C ALA A 33 -10.93 -10.25 -7.29
N LEU A 34 -10.17 -9.97 -6.23
CA LEU A 34 -9.35 -8.77 -6.12
C LEU A 34 -8.21 -8.78 -7.16
N LEU A 35 -7.86 -7.59 -7.65
CA LEU A 35 -6.70 -7.43 -8.52
C LEU A 35 -5.40 -7.58 -7.72
N PRO A 36 -4.32 -8.09 -8.32
CA PRO A 36 -2.99 -8.07 -7.70
C PRO A 36 -2.55 -6.64 -7.38
N VAL A 37 -2.01 -6.41 -6.19
CA VAL A 37 -1.48 -5.09 -5.81
C VAL A 37 -0.41 -4.58 -6.77
N PRO A 38 0.55 -5.42 -7.24
CA PRO A 38 1.52 -4.98 -8.24
C PRO A 38 0.90 -4.42 -9.52
N ASP A 39 -0.20 -5.02 -10.00
CA ASP A 39 -0.89 -4.57 -11.21
C ASP A 39 -1.57 -3.22 -10.97
N VAL A 40 -2.23 -3.05 -9.83
CA VAL A 40 -2.85 -1.77 -9.44
C VAL A 40 -1.80 -0.66 -9.34
N ILE A 41 -0.66 -0.93 -8.73
CA ILE A 41 0.44 0.05 -8.64
C ILE A 41 1.04 0.36 -10.02
N ALA A 42 1.16 -0.65 -10.89
CA ALA A 42 1.62 -0.45 -12.27
C ALA A 42 0.66 0.45 -13.08
N ASP A 43 -0.65 0.30 -12.88
CA ASP A 43 -1.67 1.16 -13.49
C ASP A 43 -1.51 2.62 -13.04
N TRP A 44 -1.24 2.86 -11.74
CA TRP A 44 -0.96 4.19 -11.23
C TRP A 44 0.33 4.78 -11.83
N HIS A 45 1.40 4.00 -11.95
CA HIS A 45 2.62 4.44 -12.62
C HIS A 45 2.37 4.80 -14.08
N THR A 46 1.55 4.02 -14.78
CA THR A 46 1.15 4.32 -16.16
C THR A 46 0.34 5.61 -16.23
N MET A 47 -0.63 5.78 -15.36
CA MET A 47 -1.47 6.97 -15.27
C MET A 47 -0.64 8.24 -15.01
N PHE A 48 0.40 8.14 -14.19
CA PHE A 48 1.29 9.27 -13.84
C PHE A 48 2.56 9.35 -14.69
N GLY A 49 2.62 8.61 -15.81
CA GLY A 49 3.67 8.72 -16.81
C GLY A 49 5.04 8.21 -16.39
N CYS A 50 5.12 7.37 -15.36
CA CYS A 50 6.40 6.87 -14.83
C CYS A 50 6.56 5.34 -14.89
N GLN A 51 5.82 4.66 -15.75
CA GLN A 51 5.89 3.19 -15.88
C GLN A 51 7.30 2.69 -16.21
N GLU A 52 8.09 3.47 -16.97
CA GLU A 52 9.47 3.18 -17.34
C GLU A 52 10.50 3.80 -16.36
N GLY A 53 10.03 4.46 -15.30
CA GLY A 53 10.91 5.07 -14.31
C GLY A 53 11.67 4.03 -13.49
N GLU A 54 12.86 4.39 -13.02
CA GLU A 54 13.63 3.55 -12.11
C GLU A 54 12.92 3.42 -10.75
N GLU A 55 12.92 2.21 -10.19
CA GLU A 55 12.45 1.99 -8.83
C GLU A 55 13.41 2.63 -7.83
N VAL A 56 12.85 3.38 -6.90
CA VAL A 56 13.56 4.03 -5.80
C VAL A 56 13.15 3.37 -4.49
N THR A 57 14.11 2.83 -3.75
CA THR A 57 13.88 2.31 -2.40
C THR A 57 13.91 3.47 -1.41
N LEU A 58 12.78 3.74 -0.76
CA LEU A 58 12.62 4.81 0.22
C LEU A 58 12.94 4.35 1.65
N LEU A 59 12.60 3.10 1.96
CA LEU A 59 12.85 2.46 3.24
C LEU A 59 13.04 0.97 3.03
N GLU A 60 14.00 0.39 3.73
CA GLU A 60 14.19 -1.06 3.80
C GLU A 60 14.63 -1.47 5.19
N THR A 61 13.78 -2.23 5.86
CA THR A 61 14.01 -2.82 7.17
C THR A 61 13.64 -4.29 7.14
N ALA A 62 13.83 -5.01 8.25
CA ALA A 62 13.38 -6.40 8.34
C ALA A 62 11.84 -6.54 8.23
N GLU A 63 11.08 -5.50 8.60
CA GLU A 63 9.62 -5.53 8.64
C GLU A 63 8.93 -4.83 7.48
N ALA A 64 9.62 -3.91 6.78
CA ALA A 64 9.01 -3.07 5.75
C ALA A 64 9.96 -2.77 4.59
N ARG A 65 9.42 -2.75 3.39
CA ARG A 65 10.09 -2.22 2.21
C ARG A 65 9.15 -1.24 1.52
N CYS A 66 9.56 0.03 1.44
CA CYS A 66 8.83 1.08 0.76
C CYS A 66 9.55 1.53 -0.49
N THR A 67 8.82 1.63 -1.59
CA THR A 67 9.34 1.97 -2.91
C THR A 67 8.49 3.03 -3.59
N SER A 68 9.09 3.72 -4.53
CA SER A 68 8.44 4.58 -5.51
C SER A 68 9.09 4.43 -6.88
N LYS A 69 8.61 5.17 -7.88
CA LYS A 69 9.30 5.30 -9.18
C LYS A 69 9.66 6.74 -9.47
N ALA A 70 10.82 6.94 -10.10
CA ALA A 70 11.24 8.25 -10.56
C ALA A 70 10.40 8.70 -11.76
N GLY A 71 10.16 10.01 -11.86
CA GLY A 71 9.55 10.64 -13.02
C GLY A 71 8.02 10.64 -13.06
N CYS A 72 7.34 10.24 -12.00
CA CYS A 72 5.88 10.35 -11.90
C CYS A 72 5.44 11.83 -11.82
N GLU A 73 4.28 12.14 -12.41
CA GLU A 73 3.65 13.47 -12.30
C GLU A 73 3.26 13.82 -10.87
N ASP A 74 2.95 12.80 -10.05
CA ASP A 74 2.78 12.90 -8.60
C ASP A 74 3.27 11.62 -7.93
N ASP A 75 3.45 11.63 -6.61
CA ASP A 75 4.03 10.51 -5.89
C ASP A 75 3.13 9.28 -5.85
N VAL A 76 3.72 8.13 -6.20
CA VAL A 76 3.12 6.81 -5.99
C VAL A 76 4.08 5.99 -5.14
N GLN A 77 3.70 5.72 -3.90
CA GLN A 77 4.49 4.95 -2.95
C GLN A 77 3.78 3.66 -2.54
N LEU A 78 4.55 2.58 -2.46
CA LEU A 78 4.11 1.29 -1.96
C LEU A 78 5.00 0.85 -0.81
N CYS A 79 4.42 0.57 0.36
CA CYS A 79 5.09 -0.12 1.45
C CYS A 79 4.54 -1.54 1.58
N VAL A 80 5.40 -2.53 1.47
CA VAL A 80 5.07 -3.93 1.72
C VAL A 80 5.69 -4.41 3.03
N PHE A 81 4.96 -5.28 3.72
CA PHE A 81 5.37 -5.88 4.99
C PHE A 81 5.44 -7.40 4.79
N PRO A 82 6.65 -8.01 4.71
CA PRO A 82 6.82 -9.41 4.35
C PRO A 82 5.99 -10.37 5.19
N ASP A 83 5.94 -10.18 6.50
CA ASP A 83 5.17 -11.02 7.41
C ASP A 83 3.80 -10.41 7.79
N GLY A 84 3.47 -9.24 7.24
CA GLY A 84 2.30 -8.45 7.61
C GLY A 84 0.98 -9.09 7.20
N ILE A 85 0.02 -9.03 8.11
CA ILE A 85 -1.37 -9.49 7.94
C ILE A 85 -2.29 -8.32 7.50
N HIS A 86 -3.59 -8.60 7.37
CA HIS A 86 -4.63 -7.60 7.15
C HIS A 86 -4.88 -6.75 8.40
N SER A 87 -3.95 -5.86 8.67
CA SER A 87 -4.02 -4.95 9.82
C SER A 87 -3.37 -3.61 9.47
N TRP A 88 -3.77 -2.56 10.17
CA TRP A 88 -3.16 -1.24 10.02
C TRP A 88 -1.80 -1.22 10.72
N PRO A 89 -0.66 -1.05 10.01
CA PRO A 89 0.65 -1.05 10.63
C PRO A 89 0.78 0.02 11.72
N GLY A 90 1.22 -0.39 12.90
CA GLY A 90 1.34 0.47 14.09
C GLY A 90 0.06 0.58 14.94
N SER A 91 -1.05 -0.07 14.55
CA SER A 91 -2.25 -0.15 15.39
C SER A 91 -2.10 -1.16 16.53
N ALA A 92 -3.04 -1.15 17.46
CA ALA A 92 -3.17 -2.16 18.52
C ALA A 92 -4.01 -3.38 18.09
N GLU A 93 -4.00 -3.69 16.80
CA GLU A 93 -4.90 -4.70 16.22
C GLU A 93 -4.54 -6.11 16.64
N LYS A 94 -5.53 -6.98 16.60
CA LYS A 94 -5.42 -8.36 17.02
C LYS A 94 -5.58 -9.31 15.83
N GLU A 95 -5.21 -10.56 16.03
CA GLU A 95 -5.43 -11.64 15.09
C GLU A 95 -6.89 -11.71 14.63
N SER A 96 -7.09 -12.03 13.35
CA SER A 96 -8.44 -12.18 12.78
C SER A 96 -9.30 -13.17 13.60
N PRO A 97 -10.58 -12.86 13.86
CA PRO A 97 -11.51 -13.81 14.44
C PRO A 97 -11.77 -15.01 13.52
N ILE A 98 -11.60 -14.84 12.21
CA ILE A 98 -11.78 -15.91 11.20
C ILE A 98 -10.50 -16.73 11.13
N ARG A 99 -10.56 -18.01 11.52
CA ARG A 99 -9.40 -18.90 11.61
C ARG A 99 -8.65 -19.04 10.28
N GLU A 100 -9.36 -19.13 9.17
CA GLU A 100 -8.81 -19.27 7.82
C GLU A 100 -8.02 -18.04 7.39
N CYS A 101 -8.30 -16.89 8.01
CA CYS A 101 -7.65 -15.60 7.74
C CYS A 101 -6.43 -15.35 8.63
N ARG A 102 -6.12 -16.26 9.54
CA ARG A 102 -4.95 -16.14 10.42
C ARG A 102 -3.67 -16.54 9.70
N GLY A 103 -2.55 -16.06 10.23
CA GLY A 103 -1.20 -16.32 9.75
C GLY A 103 -0.50 -15.02 9.36
N GLY A 104 0.80 -15.00 9.55
CA GLY A 104 1.60 -13.79 9.48
C GLY A 104 1.63 -13.04 10.82
N GLU A 105 2.15 -11.83 10.81
CA GLU A 105 2.38 -11.03 12.01
C GLU A 105 1.75 -9.65 11.89
N HIS A 106 1.31 -9.13 13.04
CA HIS A 106 0.91 -7.73 13.12
C HIS A 106 2.16 -6.84 13.16
N VAL A 107 2.25 -5.89 12.23
CA VAL A 107 3.36 -4.94 12.16
C VAL A 107 3.17 -3.86 13.21
N SER A 108 4.00 -3.84 14.24
CA SER A 108 3.89 -2.89 15.36
C SER A 108 4.97 -1.81 15.37
N SER A 109 6.12 -2.03 14.72
CA SER A 109 7.26 -1.10 14.73
C SER A 109 7.18 -0.02 13.66
N PHE A 110 6.28 -0.13 12.69
CA PHE A 110 6.04 0.84 11.64
C PHE A 110 4.69 1.53 11.86
N SER A 111 4.66 2.85 11.91
CA SER A 111 3.42 3.62 12.02
C SER A 111 2.95 4.11 10.65
N ALA A 112 1.95 3.46 10.08
CA ALA A 112 1.34 3.89 8.82
C ALA A 112 0.67 5.26 8.96
N THR A 113 0.12 5.57 10.13
CA THR A 113 -0.50 6.88 10.41
C THR A 113 0.53 8.02 10.32
N GLU A 114 1.70 7.86 10.94
CA GLU A 114 2.77 8.87 10.86
C GLU A 114 3.31 8.98 9.44
N ALA A 115 3.53 7.85 8.77
CA ALA A 115 4.02 7.84 7.39
C ALA A 115 3.05 8.56 6.42
N ILE A 116 1.74 8.35 6.57
CA ILE A 116 0.72 9.05 5.78
C ILE A 116 0.72 10.54 6.09
N TRP A 117 0.83 10.92 7.34
CA TRP A 117 0.89 12.33 7.72
C TRP A 117 2.09 13.04 7.09
N GLU A 118 3.27 12.45 7.16
CA GLU A 118 4.47 12.98 6.52
C GLU A 118 4.31 13.08 5.00
N PHE A 119 3.78 12.02 4.38
CA PHE A 119 3.55 11.98 2.94
C PHE A 119 2.61 13.10 2.49
N PHE A 120 1.43 13.22 3.06
CA PHE A 120 0.46 14.24 2.64
C PHE A 120 0.84 15.66 3.08
N SER A 121 1.62 15.82 4.16
CA SER A 121 2.14 17.14 4.55
C SER A 121 3.12 17.72 3.52
N GLY A 122 3.74 16.88 2.69
CA GLY A 122 4.57 17.28 1.57
C GLY A 122 3.81 17.60 0.27
N HIS A 123 2.48 17.35 0.24
CA HIS A 123 1.64 17.53 -0.94
C HIS A 123 0.58 18.61 -0.70
N GLU A 124 0.92 19.85 -1.02
CA GLU A 124 -0.02 20.97 -0.90
C GLU A 124 -0.99 21.02 -2.08
N LEU A 125 -2.26 21.21 -1.78
CA LEU A 125 -3.24 21.57 -2.80
C LEU A 125 -3.02 23.03 -3.19
N GLU A 126 -2.63 23.30 -4.43
CA GLU A 126 -2.69 24.65 -4.96
C GLU A 126 -4.16 25.10 -4.98
N VAL A 127 -4.52 25.96 -4.07
CA VAL A 127 -5.80 26.64 -4.10
C VAL A 127 -5.73 27.63 -5.26
N SER A 128 -6.44 27.35 -6.35
CA SER A 128 -6.64 28.36 -7.40
C SER A 128 -7.36 29.54 -6.76
N THR A 129 -6.64 30.63 -6.50
CA THR A 129 -7.28 31.90 -6.16
C THR A 129 -8.11 32.34 -7.36
N PRO A 130 -9.39 32.68 -7.14
CA PRO A 130 -10.25 33.19 -8.22
C PRO A 130 -9.75 34.52 -8.79
#